data_73f10f7d97d1f4e19e503d13d267652e
#
_entry.id   73f10f7d97d1f4e19e503d13d267652e
#
_cell.length_a   1.000
_cell.length_b   1.000
_cell.length_c   1.000
_cell.angle_alpha   90.00
_cell.angle_beta   90.00
_cell.angle_gamma   90.00
#
_symmetry.space_group_name_H-M   'P 1'
#
loop_
_entity.id
_entity.type
_entity.pdbx_description
1 polymer ?
#
loop_
_entity_poly.entity_id
_entity_poly.type
_entity_poly.pdbx_seq_one_letter_code
_entity_poly.pdbx_strand_id
1 'polypeptide(L)'
;MSEPSAPIERFHLRGDAEATASAIAAHAATSALTMLFAAPDHDLRTLGEALRKRGVTRVVGATASRVIGTAGITPEGVSGFHLPSGRFAAVDAVIEDTASIALPEIRAHVQRLREELDRRAGALEHRFALLLVDAEARCEERLTAVLGMALNGVPLVGGSAGDLYFNPLGHPPGSTRLLYGGRALRGAAVLCLVASASPLAAFCHNHYLTSDRRMVITDADPARRLVREIDGYPALDVYAALCGFRRPPAESREFAPFPLMIRVGGQYYARGTQRIYPDGALEFACALEPGLVVAIAHPGDMVAMLSDMFAKLHSTIGTPELVIGFDCAARTAFMEQRGLVAPITQLLQAHAVTGFATLGEQFNSIHANNSFTCIGIGARA
;
A
#
# COMPACT_ATOMS: atom_id res chain seq x y z
N MET A 1 37.93 -11.22 4.12
CA MET A 1 37.28 -10.04 3.52
C MET A 1 36.03 -10.58 2.83
N SER A 2 34.85 -10.30 3.36
CA SER A 2 33.59 -10.66 2.70
C SER A 2 33.44 -9.83 1.42
N GLU A 3 33.12 -10.50 0.30
CA GLU A 3 32.79 -9.80 -0.95
C GLU A 3 31.78 -8.68 -0.68
N PRO A 4 31.92 -7.51 -1.34
CA PRO A 4 30.92 -6.47 -1.21
C PRO A 4 29.58 -7.03 -1.66
N SER A 5 28.62 -7.03 -0.74
CA SER A 5 27.27 -7.54 -1.05
C SER A 5 26.63 -6.67 -2.15
N ALA A 6 26.01 -7.29 -3.14
CA ALA A 6 25.36 -6.60 -4.24
C ALA A 6 24.36 -5.53 -3.75
N PRO A 7 24.32 -4.33 -4.37
CA PRO A 7 23.39 -3.27 -4.01
C PRO A 7 21.94 -3.67 -4.32
N ILE A 8 21.00 -2.99 -3.68
CA ILE A 8 19.59 -3.06 -4.08
C ILE A 8 19.47 -2.31 -5.41
N GLU A 9 18.95 -2.99 -6.42
CA GLU A 9 18.74 -2.39 -7.72
C GLU A 9 17.31 -1.96 -7.89
N ARG A 10 17.08 -0.68 -8.21
CA ARG A 10 15.78 -0.11 -8.52
C ARG A 10 15.69 0.16 -10.01
N PHE A 11 14.55 -0.12 -10.60
CA PHE A 11 14.34 0.10 -12.02
C PHE A 11 13.02 0.83 -12.31
N HIS A 12 13.00 1.51 -13.45
CA HIS A 12 11.81 1.95 -14.16
C HIS A 12 12.00 1.65 -15.64
N LEU A 13 11.16 0.79 -16.18
CA LEU A 13 11.28 0.27 -17.53
C LEU A 13 10.09 0.71 -18.38
N ARG A 14 10.39 1.12 -19.61
CA ARG A 14 9.42 1.39 -20.66
C ARG A 14 9.70 0.48 -21.84
N GLY A 15 8.69 0.02 -22.52
CA GLY A 15 8.80 -0.90 -23.65
C GLY A 15 7.70 -1.94 -23.65
N ASP A 16 7.77 -2.89 -24.55
CA ASP A 16 6.85 -4.01 -24.56
C ASP A 16 7.15 -5.04 -23.45
N ALA A 17 6.26 -6.02 -23.29
CA ALA A 17 6.37 -7.02 -22.25
C ALA A 17 7.65 -7.89 -22.39
N GLU A 18 8.10 -8.17 -23.63
CA GLU A 18 9.28 -9.00 -23.88
C GLU A 18 10.58 -8.26 -23.52
N ALA A 19 10.71 -6.97 -23.92
CA ALA A 19 11.84 -6.12 -23.59
C ALA A 19 11.91 -5.89 -22.06
N THR A 20 10.76 -5.57 -21.44
CA THR A 20 10.65 -5.39 -20.00
C THR A 20 11.01 -6.66 -19.22
N ALA A 21 10.49 -7.82 -19.63
CA ALA A 21 10.83 -9.11 -19.01
C ALA A 21 12.31 -9.46 -19.17
N SER A 22 12.91 -9.13 -20.32
CA SER A 22 14.34 -9.37 -20.55
C SER A 22 15.22 -8.55 -19.60
N ALA A 23 14.90 -7.27 -19.42
CA ALA A 23 15.62 -6.40 -18.50
C ALA A 23 15.50 -6.87 -17.04
N ILE A 24 14.30 -7.25 -16.61
CA ILE A 24 14.07 -7.79 -15.25
C ILE A 24 14.81 -9.10 -15.04
N ALA A 25 14.80 -10.01 -16.03
CA ALA A 25 15.44 -11.32 -15.93
C ALA A 25 16.97 -11.23 -15.72
N ALA A 26 17.62 -10.19 -16.22
CA ALA A 26 19.06 -9.99 -16.08
C ALA A 26 19.55 -10.00 -14.62
N HIS A 27 18.71 -9.55 -13.68
CA HIS A 27 19.06 -9.42 -12.26
C HIS A 27 18.25 -10.38 -11.35
N ALA A 28 17.14 -10.93 -11.86
CA ALA A 28 16.23 -11.77 -11.06
C ALA A 28 16.88 -13.08 -10.57
N ALA A 29 17.82 -13.65 -11.34
CA ALA A 29 18.48 -14.90 -10.99
C ALA A 29 19.30 -14.83 -9.69
N THR A 30 19.88 -13.68 -9.38
CA THR A 30 20.67 -13.42 -8.17
C THR A 30 19.88 -12.76 -7.04
N SER A 31 18.56 -12.60 -7.23
CA SER A 31 17.69 -11.93 -6.27
C SER A 31 16.95 -12.93 -5.38
N ALA A 32 16.83 -12.60 -4.10
CA ALA A 32 15.95 -13.27 -3.16
C ALA A 32 14.47 -12.98 -3.47
N LEU A 33 14.19 -11.76 -3.94
CA LEU A 33 12.87 -11.30 -4.36
C LEU A 33 13.01 -10.21 -5.42
N THR A 34 12.22 -10.30 -6.48
CA THR A 34 11.94 -9.22 -7.41
C THR A 34 10.53 -8.72 -7.18
N MET A 35 10.36 -7.41 -6.95
CA MET A 35 9.03 -6.80 -6.83
C MET A 35 8.84 -5.75 -7.93
N LEU A 36 7.66 -5.74 -8.56
CA LEU A 36 7.36 -4.81 -9.63
C LEU A 36 5.91 -4.29 -9.55
N PHE A 37 5.74 -3.09 -10.06
CA PHE A 37 4.45 -2.41 -10.16
C PHE A 37 4.27 -1.94 -11.59
N ALA A 38 3.18 -2.35 -12.22
CA ALA A 38 2.90 -2.09 -13.62
C ALA A 38 1.84 -1.01 -13.77
N ALA A 39 2.18 0.07 -14.46
CA ALA A 39 1.23 1.11 -14.84
C ALA A 39 0.25 0.60 -15.91
N PRO A 40 -0.84 1.34 -16.20
CA PRO A 40 -1.92 0.87 -17.06
C PRO A 40 -1.52 0.55 -18.52
N ASP A 41 -0.41 1.09 -18.99
CA ASP A 41 0.15 0.81 -20.32
C ASP A 41 0.79 -0.59 -20.44
N HIS A 42 0.86 -1.36 -19.34
CA HIS A 42 1.42 -2.70 -19.31
C HIS A 42 0.40 -3.75 -18.85
N ASP A 43 0.13 -4.74 -19.71
CA ASP A 43 -0.66 -5.91 -19.31
C ASP A 43 0.19 -6.88 -18.47
N LEU A 44 -0.13 -6.93 -17.18
CA LEU A 44 0.60 -7.74 -16.21
C LEU A 44 0.55 -9.25 -16.50
N ARG A 45 -0.48 -9.72 -17.21
CA ARG A 45 -0.58 -11.11 -17.65
C ARG A 45 0.48 -11.42 -18.71
N THR A 46 0.55 -10.60 -19.75
CA THR A 46 1.53 -10.74 -20.84
C THR A 46 2.97 -10.60 -20.31
N LEU A 47 3.22 -9.62 -19.42
CA LEU A 47 4.50 -9.47 -18.77
C LEU A 47 4.85 -10.69 -17.91
N GLY A 48 3.91 -11.22 -17.13
CA GLY A 48 4.11 -12.41 -16.31
C GLY A 48 4.45 -13.65 -17.12
N GLU A 49 3.78 -13.86 -18.26
CA GLU A 49 4.08 -14.95 -19.19
C GLU A 49 5.51 -14.82 -19.77
N ALA A 50 5.91 -13.61 -20.16
CA ALA A 50 7.25 -13.33 -20.68
C ALA A 50 8.36 -13.56 -19.61
N LEU A 51 8.10 -13.18 -18.35
CA LEU A 51 8.99 -13.46 -17.21
C LEU A 51 9.13 -14.95 -16.95
N ARG A 52 8.00 -15.69 -16.96
CA ARG A 52 8.00 -17.13 -16.74
C ARG A 52 8.77 -17.90 -17.83
N LYS A 53 8.62 -17.50 -19.11
CA LYS A 53 9.40 -18.06 -20.23
C LYS A 53 10.91 -17.91 -20.03
N ARG A 54 11.33 -16.88 -19.28
CA ARG A 54 12.74 -16.60 -18.92
C ARG A 54 13.18 -17.21 -17.60
N GLY A 55 12.32 -18.03 -16.98
CA GLY A 55 12.63 -18.69 -15.71
C GLY A 55 12.54 -17.79 -14.48
N VAL A 56 11.98 -16.58 -14.59
CA VAL A 56 11.80 -15.66 -13.44
C VAL A 56 10.58 -16.10 -12.65
N THR A 57 10.81 -16.83 -11.55
CA THR A 57 9.74 -17.37 -10.68
C THR A 57 9.65 -16.68 -9.33
N ARG A 58 10.69 -15.99 -8.87
CA ARG A 58 10.71 -15.22 -7.61
C ARG A 58 10.33 -13.76 -7.90
N VAL A 59 9.15 -13.56 -8.45
CA VAL A 59 8.63 -12.25 -8.81
C VAL A 59 7.22 -12.08 -8.26
N VAL A 60 7.01 -10.94 -7.61
CA VAL A 60 5.73 -10.50 -7.06
C VAL A 60 5.45 -9.10 -7.57
N GLY A 61 4.20 -8.77 -7.81
CA GLY A 61 3.85 -7.44 -8.30
C GLY A 61 2.38 -7.15 -8.30
N ALA A 62 2.04 -5.96 -8.77
CA ALA A 62 0.66 -5.48 -8.85
C ALA A 62 0.48 -4.51 -10.02
N THR A 63 -0.74 -4.45 -10.56
CA THR A 63 -1.17 -3.32 -11.38
C THR A 63 -1.42 -2.09 -10.52
N ALA A 64 -1.19 -0.92 -11.06
CA ALA A 64 -1.37 0.35 -10.38
C ALA A 64 -1.81 1.45 -11.34
N SER A 65 -2.59 2.43 -10.88
CA SER A 65 -2.92 3.62 -11.68
C SER A 65 -1.70 4.52 -11.93
N ARG A 66 -0.76 4.52 -11.00
CA ARG A 66 0.54 5.19 -11.09
C ARG A 66 1.60 4.36 -10.38
N VAL A 67 2.78 4.32 -10.95
CA VAL A 67 3.96 3.73 -10.32
C VAL A 67 4.87 4.81 -9.77
N ILE A 68 5.64 4.47 -8.74
CA ILE A 68 6.60 5.35 -8.07
C ILE A 68 7.98 4.71 -8.22
N GLY A 69 8.97 5.47 -8.66
CA GLY A 69 10.32 4.93 -8.83
C GLY A 69 11.32 5.95 -9.30
N THR A 70 12.35 5.50 -10.01
CA THR A 70 13.43 6.37 -10.52
C THR A 70 12.93 7.44 -11.50
N ALA A 71 11.81 7.18 -12.20
CA ALA A 71 11.15 8.17 -13.04
C ALA A 71 10.19 9.10 -12.29
N GLY A 72 10.06 8.96 -10.97
CA GLY A 72 9.09 9.70 -10.15
C GLY A 72 7.72 9.02 -10.09
N ILE A 73 6.66 9.82 -9.90
CA ILE A 73 5.27 9.37 -9.96
C ILE A 73 4.81 9.45 -11.41
N THR A 74 4.46 8.32 -12.02
CA THR A 74 4.10 8.27 -13.45
C THR A 74 2.98 7.26 -13.74
N PRO A 75 2.09 7.53 -14.71
CA PRO A 75 1.08 6.58 -15.16
C PRO A 75 1.60 5.58 -16.23
N GLU A 76 2.90 5.55 -16.48
CA GLU A 76 3.52 4.75 -17.56
C GLU A 76 4.65 3.89 -17.03
N GLY A 77 4.86 2.73 -17.66
CA GLY A 77 5.99 1.85 -17.43
C GLY A 77 5.83 0.89 -16.26
N VAL A 78 6.90 0.21 -15.95
CA VAL A 78 7.02 -0.75 -14.85
C VAL A 78 8.13 -0.28 -13.93
N SER A 79 7.79 0.05 -12.67
CA SER A 79 8.75 0.35 -11.61
C SER A 79 8.95 -0.85 -10.69
N GLY A 80 10.14 -1.03 -10.16
CA GLY A 80 10.38 -2.13 -9.24
C GLY A 80 11.79 -2.12 -8.66
N PHE A 81 12.10 -3.22 -7.98
CA PHE A 81 13.41 -3.43 -7.37
C PHE A 81 13.76 -4.91 -7.26
N HIS A 82 15.05 -5.16 -7.13
CA HIS A 82 15.63 -6.47 -6.85
C HIS A 82 16.28 -6.44 -5.47
N LEU A 83 15.88 -7.36 -4.58
CA LEU A 83 16.54 -7.62 -3.30
C LEU A 83 17.58 -8.71 -3.50
N PRO A 84 18.89 -8.42 -3.44
CA PRO A 84 19.93 -9.40 -3.76
C PRO A 84 20.00 -10.53 -2.72
N SER A 85 20.19 -11.75 -3.19
CA SER A 85 20.48 -12.91 -2.33
C SER A 85 21.77 -12.67 -1.52
N GLY A 86 21.85 -13.24 -0.31
CA GLY A 86 22.98 -13.01 0.59
C GLY A 86 22.82 -11.80 1.52
N ARG A 87 22.19 -10.71 1.05
CA ARG A 87 21.72 -9.61 1.93
C ARG A 87 20.29 -9.80 2.38
N PHE A 88 19.50 -10.49 1.58
CA PHE A 88 18.09 -10.76 1.83
C PHE A 88 17.79 -12.23 1.64
N ALA A 89 16.84 -12.72 2.39
CA ALA A 89 16.13 -13.96 2.13
C ALA A 89 14.64 -13.66 2.10
N ALA A 90 13.91 -14.33 1.23
CA ALA A 90 12.49 -14.12 1.10
C ALA A 90 11.74 -15.44 0.92
N VAL A 91 10.54 -15.48 1.44
CA VAL A 91 9.50 -16.47 1.18
C VAL A 91 8.20 -15.75 0.91
N ASP A 92 7.38 -16.31 0.05
CA ASP A 92 6.14 -15.69 -0.37
C ASP A 92 5.04 -16.74 -0.54
N ALA A 93 3.80 -16.29 -0.41
CA ALA A 93 2.63 -17.12 -0.61
C ALA A 93 1.43 -16.33 -1.11
N VAL A 94 0.57 -17.01 -1.85
CA VAL A 94 -0.74 -16.52 -2.27
C VAL A 94 -1.79 -16.92 -1.26
N ILE A 95 -2.71 -16.00 -0.98
CA ILE A 95 -3.94 -16.22 -0.24
C ILE A 95 -5.08 -16.04 -1.25
N GLU A 96 -5.57 -17.16 -1.79
CA GLU A 96 -6.57 -17.16 -2.88
C GLU A 96 -8.00 -17.03 -2.35
N ASP A 97 -8.32 -17.70 -1.23
CA ASP A 97 -9.63 -17.60 -0.61
C ASP A 97 -9.67 -16.50 0.45
N THR A 98 -9.79 -15.27 -0.04
CA THR A 98 -9.85 -14.08 0.82
C THR A 98 -11.20 -13.89 1.51
N ALA A 99 -12.26 -14.60 1.09
CA ALA A 99 -13.61 -14.49 1.65
C ALA A 99 -13.76 -15.28 2.94
N SER A 100 -13.11 -16.45 3.06
CA SER A 100 -13.22 -17.38 4.18
C SER A 100 -12.03 -17.36 5.14
N ILE A 101 -11.24 -16.30 5.15
CA ILE A 101 -10.04 -16.17 5.99
C ILE A 101 -10.35 -16.38 7.47
N ALA A 102 -9.83 -17.48 8.04
CA ALA A 102 -9.90 -17.78 9.47
C ALA A 102 -8.54 -17.57 10.14
N LEU A 103 -8.55 -16.98 11.36
CA LEU A 103 -7.31 -16.71 12.10
C LEU A 103 -6.43 -17.96 12.32
N PRO A 104 -6.97 -19.16 12.68
CA PRO A 104 -6.14 -20.35 12.87
C PRO A 104 -5.40 -20.79 11.59
N GLU A 105 -6.07 -20.72 10.43
CA GLU A 105 -5.50 -21.11 9.14
C GLU A 105 -4.39 -20.17 8.70
N ILE A 106 -4.65 -18.85 8.80
CA ILE A 106 -3.64 -17.83 8.52
C ILE A 106 -2.46 -17.95 9.50
N ARG A 107 -2.72 -18.18 10.77
CA ARG A 107 -1.66 -18.35 11.77
C ARG A 107 -0.78 -19.55 11.43
N ALA A 108 -1.36 -20.70 11.07
CA ALA A 108 -0.62 -21.87 10.62
C ALA A 108 0.16 -21.61 9.33
N HIS A 109 -0.44 -20.85 8.40
CA HIS A 109 0.21 -20.48 7.14
C HIS A 109 1.41 -19.55 7.38
N VAL A 110 1.24 -18.50 8.14
CA VAL A 110 2.33 -17.58 8.52
C VAL A 110 3.43 -18.30 9.29
N GLN A 111 3.08 -19.24 10.18
CA GLN A 111 4.06 -20.02 10.93
C GLN A 111 4.95 -20.85 9.97
N ARG A 112 4.36 -21.55 8.99
CA ARG A 112 5.14 -22.30 7.97
C ARG A 112 6.07 -21.38 7.16
N LEU A 113 5.59 -20.20 6.78
CA LEU A 113 6.41 -19.23 6.06
C LEU A 113 7.58 -18.72 6.93
N ARG A 114 7.35 -18.47 8.21
CA ARG A 114 8.41 -18.05 9.15
C ARG A 114 9.48 -19.14 9.29
N GLU A 115 9.08 -20.39 9.50
CA GLU A 115 10.01 -21.52 9.58
C GLU A 115 10.83 -21.69 8.30
N GLU A 116 10.20 -21.49 7.13
CA GLU A 116 10.91 -21.52 5.86
C GLU A 116 11.87 -20.34 5.70
N LEU A 117 11.42 -19.13 6.10
CA LEU A 117 12.27 -17.95 6.09
C LEU A 117 13.48 -18.13 7.02
N ASP A 118 13.30 -18.65 8.22
CA ASP A 118 14.38 -18.85 9.18
C ASP A 118 15.42 -19.87 8.67
N ARG A 119 14.99 -20.91 7.96
CA ARG A 119 15.93 -21.82 7.27
C ARG A 119 16.75 -21.12 6.19
N ARG A 120 16.17 -20.16 5.47
CA ARG A 120 16.85 -19.42 4.39
C ARG A 120 17.68 -18.24 4.90
N ALA A 121 17.24 -17.63 6.00
CA ALA A 121 17.78 -16.38 6.49
C ALA A 121 19.17 -16.50 7.14
N GLY A 122 19.51 -17.65 7.73
CA GLY A 122 20.77 -17.81 8.45
C GLY A 122 20.97 -16.74 9.51
N ALA A 123 22.02 -15.92 9.36
CA ALA A 123 22.38 -14.83 10.30
C ALA A 123 21.69 -13.48 10.00
N LEU A 124 20.72 -13.41 9.10
CA LEU A 124 19.98 -12.17 8.84
C LEU A 124 19.08 -11.86 10.03
N GLU A 125 19.23 -10.66 10.63
CA GLU A 125 18.59 -10.34 11.93
C GLU A 125 17.24 -9.66 11.78
N HIS A 126 17.07 -8.80 10.77
CA HIS A 126 15.86 -8.00 10.62
C HIS A 126 14.79 -8.74 9.80
N ARG A 127 13.52 -8.54 10.15
CA ARG A 127 12.38 -9.18 9.49
C ARG A 127 11.32 -8.14 9.15
N PHE A 128 10.69 -8.28 7.99
CA PHE A 128 9.50 -7.52 7.61
C PHE A 128 8.60 -8.32 6.69
N ALA A 129 7.37 -7.86 6.57
CA ALA A 129 6.36 -8.42 5.69
C ALA A 129 5.87 -7.37 4.68
N LEU A 130 5.66 -7.81 3.45
CA LEU A 130 5.02 -7.04 2.39
C LEU A 130 3.71 -7.73 2.01
N LEU A 131 2.62 -6.95 1.89
CA LEU A 131 1.31 -7.45 1.52
C LEU A 131 0.79 -6.69 0.29
N LEU A 132 0.50 -7.43 -0.77
CA LEU A 132 -0.26 -6.92 -1.91
C LEU A 132 -1.64 -7.54 -1.90
N VAL A 133 -2.68 -6.73 -2.03
CA VAL A 133 -4.08 -7.18 -2.01
C VAL A 133 -4.75 -6.72 -3.30
N ASP A 134 -5.57 -7.57 -3.91
CA ASP A 134 -6.51 -7.14 -4.93
C ASP A 134 -7.69 -6.43 -4.25
N ALA A 135 -7.83 -5.12 -4.48
CA ALA A 135 -8.88 -4.30 -3.85
C ALA A 135 -10.32 -4.76 -4.18
N GLU A 136 -10.50 -5.47 -5.29
CA GLU A 136 -11.81 -6.04 -5.66
C GLU A 136 -12.24 -7.16 -4.70
N ALA A 137 -11.29 -7.77 -3.96
CA ALA A 137 -11.57 -8.80 -2.96
C ALA A 137 -12.26 -8.25 -1.69
N ARG A 138 -12.16 -6.93 -1.42
CA ARG A 138 -12.77 -6.23 -0.26
C ARG A 138 -12.53 -6.93 1.08
N CYS A 139 -11.33 -7.49 1.26
CA CYS A 139 -10.96 -8.29 2.43
C CYS A 139 -9.90 -7.61 3.31
N GLU A 140 -9.46 -6.41 2.94
CA GLU A 140 -8.26 -5.77 3.46
C GLU A 140 -8.25 -5.63 4.98
N GLU A 141 -9.35 -5.18 5.58
CA GLU A 141 -9.45 -4.95 7.03
C GLU A 141 -9.25 -6.26 7.80
N ARG A 142 -10.01 -7.29 7.39
CA ARG A 142 -9.97 -8.60 8.03
C ARG A 142 -8.62 -9.27 7.84
N LEU A 143 -8.11 -9.25 6.59
CA LEU A 143 -6.84 -9.88 6.25
C LEU A 143 -5.69 -9.21 7.00
N THR A 144 -5.63 -7.88 7.01
CA THR A 144 -4.57 -7.11 7.68
C THR A 144 -4.59 -7.33 9.19
N ALA A 145 -5.79 -7.34 9.80
CA ALA A 145 -5.93 -7.61 11.24
C ALA A 145 -5.44 -9.02 11.61
N VAL A 146 -5.84 -10.03 10.85
CA VAL A 146 -5.46 -11.43 11.09
C VAL A 146 -3.96 -11.65 10.87
N LEU A 147 -3.41 -11.09 9.79
CA LEU A 147 -1.98 -11.17 9.49
C LEU A 147 -1.14 -10.44 10.54
N GLY A 148 -1.54 -9.24 10.97
CA GLY A 148 -0.82 -8.50 12.00
C GLY A 148 -0.73 -9.27 13.33
N MET A 149 -1.81 -9.98 13.71
CA MET A 149 -1.78 -10.86 14.89
C MET A 149 -0.87 -12.09 14.67
N ALA A 150 -0.89 -12.68 13.47
CA ALA A 150 -0.09 -13.87 13.16
C ALA A 150 1.40 -13.57 13.02
N LEU A 151 1.76 -12.39 12.54
CA LEU A 151 3.14 -11.92 12.35
C LEU A 151 3.85 -11.60 13.67
N ASN A 152 3.11 -11.38 14.76
CA ASN A 152 3.64 -11.23 16.11
C ASN A 152 4.84 -10.26 16.21
N GLY A 153 4.63 -9.01 15.84
CA GLY A 153 5.63 -7.95 15.95
C GLY A 153 6.55 -7.77 14.72
N VAL A 154 6.50 -8.66 13.74
CA VAL A 154 7.15 -8.39 12.44
C VAL A 154 6.39 -7.27 11.74
N PRO A 155 7.04 -6.14 11.40
CA PRO A 155 6.36 -5.03 10.73
C PRO A 155 5.80 -5.47 9.38
N LEU A 156 4.54 -5.12 9.13
CA LEU A 156 3.83 -5.33 7.88
C LEU A 156 3.57 -3.99 7.21
N VAL A 157 3.93 -3.87 5.94
CA VAL A 157 3.50 -2.78 5.07
C VAL A 157 2.94 -3.34 3.77
N GLY A 158 2.03 -2.61 3.15
CA GLY A 158 1.43 -3.09 1.92
C GLY A 158 0.49 -2.11 1.26
N GLY A 159 -0.05 -2.53 0.12
CA GLY A 159 -1.00 -1.74 -0.64
C GLY A 159 -2.00 -2.60 -1.41
N SER A 160 -3.22 -2.08 -1.51
CA SER A 160 -4.26 -2.66 -2.34
C SER A 160 -4.11 -2.20 -3.79
N ALA A 161 -3.90 -3.16 -4.68
CA ALA A 161 -3.87 -2.91 -6.13
C ALA A 161 -5.27 -2.56 -6.62
N GLY A 162 -5.37 -1.58 -7.48
CA GLY A 162 -6.63 -1.19 -8.11
C GLY A 162 -6.52 0.15 -8.83
N ASP A 163 -7.46 0.37 -9.75
CA ASP A 163 -7.53 1.59 -10.57
C ASP A 163 -8.95 2.17 -10.64
N LEU A 164 -9.91 1.56 -9.93
CA LEU A 164 -11.34 1.73 -10.12
C LEU A 164 -11.90 3.14 -9.95
N TYR A 165 -11.24 4.01 -9.15
CA TYR A 165 -11.82 5.32 -8.79
C TYR A 165 -11.05 6.53 -9.31
N PHE A 166 -9.81 6.34 -9.75
CA PHE A 166 -8.92 7.44 -10.16
C PHE A 166 -8.27 7.19 -11.54
N ASN A 167 -9.00 6.51 -12.40
CA ASN A 167 -8.51 6.15 -13.72
C ASN A 167 -8.94 7.18 -14.80
N PRO A 168 -8.12 8.20 -15.07
CA PRO A 168 -8.40 9.14 -16.15
C PRO A 168 -8.33 8.49 -17.54
N LEU A 169 -7.80 7.27 -17.66
CA LEU A 169 -7.61 6.54 -18.91
C LEU A 169 -8.74 5.54 -19.22
N GLY A 170 -9.76 5.43 -18.34
CA GLY A 170 -10.97 4.67 -18.60
C GLY A 170 -10.80 3.15 -18.68
N HIS A 171 -9.88 2.56 -17.88
CA HIS A 171 -9.74 1.10 -17.86
C HIS A 171 -11.03 0.41 -17.40
N PRO A 172 -11.41 -0.70 -18.02
CA PRO A 172 -12.62 -1.41 -17.63
C PRO A 172 -12.51 -1.96 -16.21
N PRO A 173 -13.63 -2.02 -15.47
CA PRO A 173 -13.68 -2.75 -14.20
C PRO A 173 -13.10 -4.16 -14.36
N GLY A 174 -12.34 -4.62 -13.37
CA GLY A 174 -11.74 -5.95 -13.42
C GLY A 174 -10.38 -6.04 -14.14
N SER A 175 -9.73 -4.90 -14.38
CA SER A 175 -8.36 -4.88 -14.92
C SER A 175 -7.29 -5.16 -13.86
N THR A 176 -7.62 -4.99 -12.58
CA THR A 176 -6.70 -5.24 -11.45
C THR A 176 -6.14 -6.65 -11.46
N ARG A 177 -4.83 -6.75 -11.28
CA ARG A 177 -4.10 -8.01 -11.18
C ARG A 177 -2.98 -7.92 -10.15
N LEU A 178 -2.73 -9.05 -9.47
CA LEU A 178 -1.47 -9.29 -8.78
C LEU A 178 -0.62 -10.23 -9.62
N LEU A 179 0.68 -10.10 -9.53
CA LEU A 179 1.65 -11.00 -10.15
C LEU A 179 2.29 -11.87 -9.07
N TYR A 180 2.31 -13.18 -9.31
CA TYR A 180 2.96 -14.14 -8.45
C TYR A 180 3.62 -15.25 -9.28
N GLY A 181 4.95 -15.36 -9.24
CA GLY A 181 5.70 -16.35 -9.98
C GLY A 181 5.44 -16.33 -11.50
N GLY A 182 5.17 -15.16 -12.06
CA GLY A 182 4.81 -14.99 -13.47
C GLY A 182 3.35 -15.33 -13.81
N ARG A 183 2.49 -15.59 -12.82
CA ARG A 183 1.04 -15.76 -12.99
C ARG A 183 0.32 -14.50 -12.57
N ALA A 184 -0.60 -14.02 -13.40
CA ALA A 184 -1.50 -12.93 -13.04
C ALA A 184 -2.72 -13.48 -12.29
N LEU A 185 -2.98 -12.94 -11.08
CA LEU A 185 -4.03 -13.37 -10.16
C LEU A 185 -5.11 -12.30 -10.02
N ARG A 186 -6.33 -12.71 -9.66
CA ARG A 186 -7.46 -11.85 -9.28
C ARG A 186 -8.06 -12.33 -7.96
N GLY A 187 -8.68 -11.41 -7.21
CA GLY A 187 -9.38 -11.72 -5.98
C GLY A 187 -8.50 -12.35 -4.90
N ALA A 188 -7.20 -12.11 -4.95
CA ALA A 188 -6.20 -12.74 -4.11
C ALA A 188 -5.41 -11.71 -3.30
N ALA A 189 -4.59 -12.20 -2.39
CA ALA A 189 -3.52 -11.43 -1.76
C ALA A 189 -2.19 -12.20 -1.87
N VAL A 190 -1.09 -11.47 -1.87
CA VAL A 190 0.27 -12.03 -1.86
C VAL A 190 1.00 -11.51 -0.64
N LEU A 191 1.44 -12.41 0.23
CA LEU A 191 2.26 -12.13 1.40
C LEU A 191 3.70 -12.52 1.11
N CYS A 192 4.64 -11.59 1.30
CA CYS A 192 6.06 -11.86 1.28
C CYS A 192 6.64 -11.62 2.68
N LEU A 193 7.36 -12.60 3.23
CA LEU A 193 8.19 -12.41 4.42
C LEU A 193 9.64 -12.28 3.98
N VAL A 194 10.32 -11.26 4.47
CA VAL A 194 11.69 -10.94 4.07
C VAL A 194 12.57 -10.82 5.30
N ALA A 195 13.74 -11.44 5.23
CA ALA A 195 14.83 -11.24 6.17
C ALA A 195 15.91 -10.35 5.54
N SER A 196 16.50 -9.47 6.32
CA SER A 196 17.46 -8.46 5.89
C SER A 196 18.67 -8.40 6.81
N ALA A 197 19.85 -8.17 6.24
CA ALA A 197 21.06 -7.81 6.96
C ALA A 197 21.10 -6.31 7.32
N SER A 198 20.25 -5.50 6.69
CA SER A 198 20.23 -4.05 6.86
C SER A 198 19.15 -3.63 7.87
N PRO A 199 19.36 -2.53 8.62
CA PRO A 199 18.35 -2.00 9.53
C PRO A 199 17.08 -1.56 8.78
N LEU A 200 15.94 -1.67 9.45
CA LEU A 200 14.62 -1.42 8.89
C LEU A 200 13.84 -0.45 9.77
N ALA A 201 13.01 0.40 9.14
CA ALA A 201 12.00 1.18 9.84
C ALA A 201 10.74 1.30 8.98
N ALA A 202 9.58 1.03 9.60
CA ALA A 202 8.28 1.12 8.95
C ALA A 202 7.51 2.34 9.46
N PHE A 203 6.83 3.06 8.55
CA PHE A 203 6.05 4.24 8.87
C PHE A 203 4.70 4.20 8.17
N CYS A 204 3.67 4.69 8.87
CA CYS A 204 2.40 5.08 8.29
C CYS A 204 2.23 6.58 8.52
N HIS A 205 2.14 7.34 7.44
CA HIS A 205 2.11 8.78 7.45
C HIS A 205 0.87 9.30 6.74
N ASN A 206 0.27 10.35 7.26
CA ASN A 206 -0.72 11.15 6.57
C ASN A 206 -0.46 12.64 6.81
N HIS A 207 -1.04 13.51 5.98
CA HIS A 207 -0.82 14.95 6.04
C HIS A 207 -2.03 15.70 6.65
N TYR A 208 -2.78 15.04 7.52
CA TYR A 208 -3.99 15.61 8.10
C TYR A 208 -3.79 16.08 9.54
N LEU A 209 -4.41 17.20 9.85
CA LEU A 209 -4.51 17.79 11.18
C LEU A 209 -5.88 17.43 11.75
N THR A 210 -5.91 16.55 12.74
CA THR A 210 -7.15 16.06 13.35
C THR A 210 -7.74 17.12 14.28
N SER A 211 -9.03 17.40 14.16
CA SER A 211 -9.74 18.31 15.07
C SER A 211 -9.96 17.67 16.46
N ASP A 212 -10.27 18.50 17.46
CA ASP A 212 -10.63 18.02 18.81
C ASP A 212 -12.06 17.52 18.91
N ARG A 213 -12.92 17.83 17.93
CA ARG A 213 -14.32 17.41 17.92
C ARG A 213 -14.41 15.89 17.67
N ARG A 214 -15.03 15.20 18.61
CA ARG A 214 -15.31 13.76 18.54
C ARG A 214 -16.75 13.54 18.22
N MET A 215 -17.02 12.49 17.43
CA MET A 215 -18.34 12.03 17.02
C MET A 215 -18.39 10.52 17.12
N VAL A 216 -19.58 9.96 17.14
CA VAL A 216 -19.80 8.51 17.19
C VAL A 216 -20.56 8.07 15.95
N ILE A 217 -20.08 7.03 15.29
CA ILE A 217 -20.86 6.33 14.28
C ILE A 217 -22.00 5.61 14.99
N THR A 218 -23.24 5.99 14.75
CA THR A 218 -24.41 5.43 15.45
C THR A 218 -25.14 4.38 14.63
N ASP A 219 -25.16 4.48 13.31
CA ASP A 219 -25.64 3.43 12.39
C ASP A 219 -24.68 3.24 11.21
N ALA A 220 -24.29 1.97 10.99
CA ALA A 220 -23.44 1.57 9.88
C ALA A 220 -23.69 0.12 9.46
N ASP A 221 -23.32 -0.20 8.22
CA ASP A 221 -23.23 -1.55 7.67
C ASP A 221 -21.76 -1.80 7.26
N PRO A 222 -20.94 -2.37 8.15
CA PRO A 222 -19.51 -2.56 7.91
C PRO A 222 -19.22 -3.46 6.70
N ALA A 223 -20.07 -4.47 6.45
CA ALA A 223 -19.90 -5.39 5.31
C ALA A 223 -20.04 -4.67 3.96
N ARG A 224 -20.86 -3.62 3.92
CA ARG A 224 -21.04 -2.76 2.75
C ARG A 224 -20.20 -1.48 2.82
N ARG A 225 -19.45 -1.26 3.92
CA ARG A 225 -18.68 -0.05 4.21
C ARG A 225 -19.54 1.22 4.23
N LEU A 226 -20.83 1.10 4.64
CA LEU A 226 -21.79 2.19 4.67
C LEU A 226 -21.95 2.75 6.08
N VAL A 227 -21.99 4.07 6.20
CA VAL A 227 -22.38 4.82 7.40
C VAL A 227 -23.67 5.56 7.09
N ARG A 228 -24.71 5.35 7.91
CA ARG A 228 -26.01 6.00 7.77
C ARG A 228 -26.20 7.12 8.76
N GLU A 229 -25.69 6.97 10.00
CA GLU A 229 -25.84 7.97 11.04
C GLU A 229 -24.52 8.23 11.79
N ILE A 230 -24.35 9.50 12.14
CA ILE A 230 -23.29 10.00 13.02
C ILE A 230 -23.98 10.81 14.13
N ASP A 231 -23.71 10.51 15.41
CA ASP A 231 -24.32 11.15 16.58
C ASP A 231 -25.88 11.11 16.55
N GLY A 232 -26.48 10.08 15.94
CA GLY A 232 -27.93 9.93 15.80
C GLY A 232 -28.58 10.78 14.71
N TYR A 233 -27.78 11.41 13.82
CA TYR A 233 -28.26 12.22 12.69
C TYR A 233 -27.77 11.66 11.36
N PRO A 234 -28.44 11.97 10.22
CA PRO A 234 -28.03 11.52 8.91
C PRO A 234 -26.54 11.83 8.64
N ALA A 235 -25.77 10.81 8.23
CA ALA A 235 -24.33 10.90 8.12
C ALA A 235 -23.86 12.00 7.17
N LEU A 236 -24.54 12.15 6.01
CA LEU A 236 -24.22 13.16 5.02
C LEU A 236 -24.35 14.59 5.57
N ASP A 237 -25.44 14.86 6.33
CA ASP A 237 -25.69 16.19 6.87
C ASP A 237 -24.65 16.56 7.92
N VAL A 238 -24.37 15.64 8.85
CA VAL A 238 -23.36 15.85 9.90
C VAL A 238 -22.00 16.06 9.27
N TYR A 239 -21.62 15.20 8.34
CA TYR A 239 -20.28 15.25 7.72
C TYR A 239 -20.11 16.53 6.89
N ALA A 240 -21.11 16.92 6.09
CA ALA A 240 -21.09 18.15 5.32
C ALA A 240 -20.93 19.39 6.21
N ALA A 241 -21.70 19.45 7.31
CA ALA A 241 -21.60 20.56 8.27
C ALA A 241 -20.22 20.65 8.92
N LEU A 242 -19.59 19.50 9.23
CA LEU A 242 -18.23 19.43 9.79
C LEU A 242 -17.15 19.89 8.83
N CYS A 243 -17.32 19.61 7.54
CA CYS A 243 -16.43 20.07 6.48
C CYS A 243 -16.65 21.55 6.10
N GLY A 244 -17.65 22.22 6.71
CA GLY A 244 -17.98 23.63 6.44
C GLY A 244 -18.83 23.84 5.19
N PHE A 245 -19.43 22.80 4.63
CA PHE A 245 -20.35 22.93 3.51
C PHE A 245 -21.69 23.51 3.97
N ARG A 246 -22.20 24.52 3.25
CA ARG A 246 -23.54 25.09 3.52
C ARG A 246 -24.69 24.17 3.08
N ARG A 247 -24.41 23.28 2.12
CA ARG A 247 -25.29 22.22 1.64
C ARG A 247 -24.45 20.97 1.39
N PRO A 248 -25.00 19.77 1.60
CA PRO A 248 -24.29 18.56 1.28
C PRO A 248 -23.79 18.55 -0.17
N PRO A 249 -22.53 18.16 -0.42
CA PRO A 249 -21.98 18.06 -1.77
C PRO A 249 -22.68 16.94 -2.55
N ALA A 250 -22.68 17.07 -3.88
CA ALA A 250 -23.24 16.06 -4.76
C ALA A 250 -22.28 14.89 -5.00
N GLU A 251 -20.98 15.14 -4.85
CA GLU A 251 -19.94 14.17 -5.16
C GLU A 251 -19.03 13.91 -3.96
N SER A 252 -18.73 12.65 -3.70
CA SER A 252 -17.88 12.23 -2.58
C SER A 252 -16.45 12.78 -2.65
N ARG A 253 -15.94 13.07 -3.85
CA ARG A 253 -14.61 13.66 -4.04
C ARG A 253 -14.44 15.02 -3.35
N GLU A 254 -15.54 15.73 -3.09
CA GLU A 254 -15.51 17.00 -2.34
C GLU A 254 -15.16 16.79 -0.86
N PHE A 255 -15.41 15.58 -0.32
CA PHE A 255 -14.99 15.20 1.03
C PHE A 255 -13.53 14.71 1.10
N ALA A 256 -12.88 14.42 -0.02
CA ALA A 256 -11.54 13.84 -0.03
C ALA A 256 -10.49 14.63 0.79
N PRO A 257 -10.54 15.99 0.87
CA PRO A 257 -9.65 16.76 1.73
C PRO A 257 -9.93 16.63 3.24
N PHE A 258 -11.05 16.04 3.64
CA PHE A 258 -11.55 16.08 5.02
C PHE A 258 -11.88 14.67 5.54
N PRO A 259 -10.94 13.71 5.58
CA PRO A 259 -11.26 12.37 6.01
C PRO A 259 -11.72 12.31 7.46
N LEU A 260 -12.52 11.29 7.79
CA LEU A 260 -12.70 10.92 9.18
C LEU A 260 -11.42 10.26 9.69
N MET A 261 -11.11 10.46 10.96
CA MET A 261 -9.95 9.88 11.63
C MET A 261 -10.40 8.97 12.76
N ILE A 262 -9.85 7.77 12.82
CA ILE A 262 -9.94 6.89 13.99
C ILE A 262 -8.63 6.90 14.74
N ARG A 263 -8.67 6.70 16.06
CA ARG A 263 -7.47 6.61 16.89
C ARG A 263 -7.23 5.17 17.35
N VAL A 264 -6.10 4.59 16.96
CA VAL A 264 -5.71 3.24 17.35
C VAL A 264 -4.26 3.28 17.85
N GLY A 265 -4.00 2.73 19.03
CA GLY A 265 -2.65 2.72 19.61
C GLY A 265 -2.01 4.11 19.77
N GLY A 266 -2.83 5.16 19.97
CA GLY A 266 -2.36 6.53 20.10
C GLY A 266 -2.15 7.28 18.77
N GLN A 267 -2.21 6.59 17.63
CA GLN A 267 -2.07 7.17 16.29
C GLN A 267 -3.41 7.34 15.59
N TYR A 268 -3.48 8.33 14.69
CA TYR A 268 -4.68 8.60 13.88
C TYR A 268 -4.54 8.01 12.48
N TYR A 269 -5.60 7.30 12.06
CA TYR A 269 -5.71 6.68 10.74
C TYR A 269 -6.91 7.26 10.01
N ALA A 270 -6.69 7.71 8.78
CA ALA A 270 -7.72 8.30 7.96
C ALA A 270 -8.69 7.24 7.40
N ARG A 271 -9.92 7.70 7.16
CA ARG A 271 -11.03 6.97 6.57
C ARG A 271 -11.62 7.82 5.45
N GLY A 272 -11.28 7.48 4.22
CA GLY A 272 -11.71 8.22 3.04
C GLY A 272 -13.12 7.87 2.61
N THR A 273 -13.90 8.86 2.19
CA THR A 273 -15.23 8.69 1.62
C THR A 273 -15.11 8.31 0.14
N GLN A 274 -15.89 7.32 -0.31
CA GLN A 274 -15.89 6.85 -1.72
C GLN A 274 -17.16 7.25 -2.48
N ARG A 275 -18.32 7.18 -1.83
CA ARG A 275 -19.59 7.43 -2.51
C ARG A 275 -20.61 8.05 -1.58
N ILE A 276 -21.48 8.89 -2.15
CA ILE A 276 -22.70 9.40 -1.51
C ILE A 276 -23.89 8.67 -2.15
N TYR A 277 -24.77 8.13 -1.32
CA TYR A 277 -26.02 7.48 -1.78
C TYR A 277 -27.19 8.47 -1.73
N PRO A 278 -28.25 8.25 -2.54
CA PRO A 278 -29.41 9.14 -2.59
C PRO A 278 -30.15 9.29 -1.25
N ASP A 279 -30.06 8.29 -0.36
CA ASP A 279 -30.64 8.30 0.99
C ASP A 279 -29.76 8.99 2.03
N GLY A 280 -28.64 9.58 1.61
CA GLY A 280 -27.68 10.27 2.49
C GLY A 280 -26.69 9.34 3.18
N ALA A 281 -26.71 8.05 2.91
CA ALA A 281 -25.66 7.14 3.38
C ALA A 281 -24.32 7.43 2.68
N LEU A 282 -23.23 7.24 3.41
CA LEU A 282 -21.87 7.45 2.92
C LEU A 282 -21.12 6.12 2.85
N GLU A 283 -20.59 5.77 1.69
CA GLU A 283 -19.65 4.64 1.55
C GLU A 283 -18.22 5.12 1.78
N PHE A 284 -17.50 4.38 2.61
CA PHE A 284 -16.10 4.63 2.92
C PHE A 284 -15.18 3.62 2.22
N ALA A 285 -13.92 3.96 2.07
CA ALA A 285 -12.89 3.07 1.52
C ALA A 285 -12.57 1.88 2.44
N CYS A 286 -13.09 1.87 3.66
CA CYS A 286 -12.93 0.81 4.66
C CYS A 286 -14.16 0.69 5.53
N ALA A 287 -14.28 -0.43 6.25
CA ALA A 287 -15.34 -0.68 7.20
C ALA A 287 -15.26 0.27 8.40
N LEU A 288 -16.43 0.75 8.83
CA LEU A 288 -16.63 1.54 10.05
C LEU A 288 -17.76 0.89 10.86
N GLU A 289 -17.48 0.59 12.13
CA GLU A 289 -18.42 -0.09 13.01
C GLU A 289 -19.28 0.91 13.79
N PRO A 290 -20.54 0.59 14.10
CA PRO A 290 -21.33 1.33 15.07
C PRO A 290 -20.61 1.39 16.43
N GLY A 291 -20.66 2.55 17.10
CA GLY A 291 -19.97 2.81 18.35
C GLY A 291 -18.53 3.32 18.17
N LEU A 292 -18.00 3.36 16.96
CA LEU A 292 -16.67 3.87 16.70
C LEU A 292 -16.61 5.39 16.87
N VAL A 293 -15.65 5.85 17.67
CA VAL A 293 -15.37 7.29 17.84
C VAL A 293 -14.48 7.77 16.71
N VAL A 294 -14.93 8.81 16.01
CA VAL A 294 -14.23 9.44 14.89
C VAL A 294 -14.03 10.93 15.14
N ALA A 295 -13.10 11.52 14.42
CA ALA A 295 -12.90 12.97 14.36
C ALA A 295 -12.77 13.41 12.90
N ILE A 296 -13.13 14.65 12.60
CA ILE A 296 -12.84 15.24 11.29
C ILE A 296 -11.39 15.72 11.24
N ALA A 297 -10.76 15.65 10.07
CA ALA A 297 -9.45 16.23 9.85
C ALA A 297 -9.42 17.19 8.66
N HIS A 298 -8.43 18.05 8.66
CA HIS A 298 -8.18 19.03 7.61
C HIS A 298 -6.77 18.84 7.05
N PRO A 299 -6.53 19.15 5.76
CA PRO A 299 -5.21 19.01 5.18
C PRO A 299 -4.22 19.97 5.82
N GLY A 300 -3.05 19.46 6.22
CA GLY A 300 -1.87 20.23 6.58
C GLY A 300 -0.93 20.41 5.39
N ASP A 301 0.28 20.90 5.68
CA ASP A 301 1.35 20.99 4.67
C ASP A 301 1.89 19.61 4.34
N MET A 302 1.43 19.07 3.20
CA MET A 302 1.77 17.71 2.78
C MET A 302 3.26 17.52 2.50
N VAL A 303 3.93 18.53 1.94
CA VAL A 303 5.36 18.46 1.60
C VAL A 303 6.21 18.50 2.87
N ALA A 304 5.95 19.49 3.75
CA ALA A 304 6.66 19.61 5.01
C ALA A 304 6.49 18.38 5.90
N MET A 305 5.24 17.91 6.08
CA MET A 305 4.94 16.75 6.93
C MET A 305 5.55 15.45 6.39
N LEU A 306 5.60 15.25 5.06
CA LEU A 306 6.28 14.11 4.46
C LEU A 306 7.80 14.22 4.61
N SER A 307 8.37 15.42 4.48
CA SER A 307 9.79 15.67 4.74
C SER A 307 10.18 15.33 6.18
N ASP A 308 9.34 15.71 7.15
CA ASP A 308 9.54 15.37 8.58
C ASP A 308 9.51 13.86 8.82
N MET A 309 8.62 13.14 8.13
CA MET A 309 8.58 11.68 8.19
C MET A 309 9.89 11.06 7.66
N PHE A 310 10.42 11.56 6.53
CA PHE A 310 11.70 11.08 6.00
C PHE A 310 12.88 11.46 6.91
N ALA A 311 12.87 12.62 7.55
CA ALA A 311 13.88 12.98 8.55
C ALA A 311 13.88 12.00 9.73
N LYS A 312 12.71 11.59 10.21
CA LYS A 312 12.58 10.55 11.24
C LYS A 312 13.07 9.19 10.75
N LEU A 313 12.77 8.81 9.51
CA LEU A 313 13.28 7.58 8.91
C LEU A 313 14.82 7.59 8.90
N HIS A 314 15.44 8.68 8.43
CA HIS A 314 16.90 8.84 8.41
C HIS A 314 17.52 8.77 9.81
N SER A 315 16.88 9.36 10.80
CA SER A 315 17.38 9.30 12.19
C SER A 315 17.33 7.88 12.77
N THR A 316 16.47 7.01 12.23
CA THR A 316 16.28 5.63 12.72
C THR A 316 17.24 4.64 12.04
N ILE A 317 17.44 4.74 10.72
CA ILE A 317 18.17 3.73 9.95
C ILE A 317 19.34 4.30 9.13
N GLY A 318 19.66 5.58 9.28
CA GLY A 318 20.58 6.29 8.39
C GLY A 318 19.95 6.57 7.03
N THR A 319 20.80 6.87 6.02
CA THR A 319 20.33 7.09 4.64
C THR A 319 19.75 5.79 4.08
N PRO A 320 18.47 5.75 3.69
CA PRO A 320 17.88 4.55 3.11
C PRO A 320 18.46 4.27 1.71
N GLU A 321 18.78 3.02 1.44
CA GLU A 321 19.13 2.52 0.10
C GLU A 321 17.87 2.28 -0.74
N LEU A 322 16.78 1.88 -0.07
CA LEU A 322 15.46 1.70 -0.66
C LEU A 322 14.39 2.05 0.37
N VAL A 323 13.36 2.76 -0.07
CA VAL A 323 12.09 2.88 0.63
C VAL A 323 11.01 2.23 -0.23
N ILE A 324 10.41 1.14 0.26
CA ILE A 324 9.26 0.52 -0.40
C ILE A 324 8.02 1.29 0.07
N GLY A 325 7.35 1.99 -0.85
CA GLY A 325 6.29 2.94 -0.54
C GLY A 325 4.96 2.59 -1.18
N PHE A 326 3.88 2.77 -0.41
CA PHE A 326 2.49 2.55 -0.80
C PHE A 326 1.74 3.85 -0.53
N ASP A 327 1.39 4.59 -1.60
CA ASP A 327 0.79 5.92 -1.49
C ASP A 327 -0.66 5.90 -1.98
N CYS A 328 -1.60 6.29 -1.13
CA CYS A 328 -3.01 6.26 -1.47
C CYS A 328 -3.31 7.08 -2.74
N ALA A 329 -4.07 6.52 -3.67
CA ALA A 329 -4.49 7.21 -4.90
C ALA A 329 -5.27 8.50 -4.61
N ALA A 330 -5.99 8.57 -3.48
CA ALA A 330 -6.63 9.81 -3.02
C ALA A 330 -5.61 10.91 -2.72
N ARG A 331 -4.41 10.56 -2.23
CA ARG A 331 -3.32 11.53 -2.03
C ARG A 331 -2.76 12.00 -3.38
N THR A 332 -2.62 11.10 -4.35
CA THR A 332 -2.20 11.46 -5.71
C THR A 332 -3.20 12.45 -6.33
N ALA A 333 -4.50 12.19 -6.22
CA ALA A 333 -5.53 13.12 -6.68
C ALA A 333 -5.46 14.49 -5.98
N PHE A 334 -5.20 14.51 -4.67
CA PHE A 334 -4.97 15.74 -3.92
C PHE A 334 -3.73 16.50 -4.40
N MET A 335 -2.62 15.79 -4.65
CA MET A 335 -1.39 16.38 -5.21
C MET A 335 -1.64 17.02 -6.57
N GLU A 336 -2.37 16.35 -7.45
CA GLU A 336 -2.73 16.87 -8.79
C GLU A 336 -3.57 18.15 -8.69
N GLN A 337 -4.59 18.15 -7.84
CA GLN A 337 -5.46 19.32 -7.62
C GLN A 337 -4.72 20.52 -7.04
N ARG A 338 -3.69 20.30 -6.24
CA ARG A 338 -2.93 21.35 -5.54
C ARG A 338 -1.60 21.69 -6.20
N GLY A 339 -1.25 21.05 -7.34
CA GLY A 339 0.03 21.27 -8.01
C GLY A 339 1.25 20.75 -7.22
N LEU A 340 1.05 19.74 -6.36
CA LEU A 340 2.09 19.19 -5.47
C LEU A 340 2.80 17.98 -6.05
N VAL A 341 2.45 17.51 -7.24
CA VAL A 341 3.05 16.30 -7.84
C VAL A 341 4.56 16.45 -7.99
N ALA A 342 5.03 17.59 -8.50
CA ALA A 342 6.47 17.81 -8.73
C ALA A 342 7.27 17.86 -7.42
N PRO A 343 6.95 18.67 -6.40
CA PRO A 343 7.71 18.68 -5.15
C PRO A 343 7.64 17.36 -4.40
N ILE A 344 6.51 16.65 -4.39
CA ILE A 344 6.43 15.32 -3.78
C ILE A 344 7.26 14.31 -4.57
N THR A 345 7.22 14.32 -5.91
CA THR A 345 8.07 13.44 -6.74
C THR A 345 9.55 13.63 -6.43
N GLN A 346 10.02 14.88 -6.33
CA GLN A 346 11.41 15.17 -5.98
C GLN A 346 11.78 14.61 -4.60
N LEU A 347 10.87 14.76 -3.62
CA LEU A 347 11.08 14.24 -2.27
C LEU A 347 11.15 12.70 -2.27
N LEU A 348 10.24 12.02 -2.96
CA LEU A 348 10.24 10.56 -3.07
C LEU A 348 11.51 10.04 -3.78
N GLN A 349 11.96 10.69 -4.84
CA GLN A 349 13.20 10.33 -5.55
C GLN A 349 14.44 10.53 -4.68
N ALA A 350 14.53 11.64 -3.93
CA ALA A 350 15.64 11.94 -3.02
C ALA A 350 15.79 10.88 -1.92
N HIS A 351 14.69 10.24 -1.53
CA HIS A 351 14.67 9.20 -0.49
C HIS A 351 14.58 7.76 -1.04
N ALA A 352 14.94 7.57 -2.31
CA ALA A 352 15.00 6.25 -2.93
C ALA A 352 13.67 5.46 -2.87
N VAL A 353 12.52 6.14 -2.96
CA VAL A 353 11.21 5.48 -2.92
C VAL A 353 10.93 4.71 -4.20
N THR A 354 10.46 3.48 -4.06
CA THR A 354 9.90 2.65 -5.14
C THR A 354 8.62 2.00 -4.64
N GLY A 355 7.55 2.09 -5.42
CA GLY A 355 6.23 1.62 -5.01
C GLY A 355 5.14 1.97 -6.01
N PHE A 356 3.92 2.17 -5.52
CA PHE A 356 2.79 2.49 -6.39
C PHE A 356 1.65 3.23 -5.66
N ALA A 357 0.73 3.81 -6.45
CA ALA A 357 -0.49 4.41 -5.96
C ALA A 357 -1.54 3.33 -5.68
N THR A 358 -2.02 3.25 -4.43
CA THR A 358 -2.86 2.18 -3.88
C THR A 358 -4.31 2.63 -3.69
N LEU A 359 -5.25 1.69 -3.61
CA LEU A 359 -6.64 1.94 -3.17
C LEU A 359 -6.83 1.80 -1.66
N GLY A 360 -5.76 1.77 -0.92
CA GLY A 360 -5.67 1.66 0.53
C GLY A 360 -4.41 0.94 0.93
N GLU A 361 -3.90 1.27 2.09
CA GLU A 361 -2.60 0.84 2.57
C GLU A 361 -2.76 -0.14 3.74
N GLN A 362 -1.84 -1.08 3.85
CA GLN A 362 -1.74 -1.98 4.99
C GLN A 362 -0.54 -1.57 5.84
N PHE A 363 -0.79 -1.42 7.14
CA PHE A 363 0.24 -1.11 8.12
C PHE A 363 0.01 -1.91 9.41
N ASN A 364 0.89 -2.88 9.66
CA ASN A 364 0.77 -3.82 10.78
C ASN A 364 -0.60 -4.52 10.78
N SER A 365 -1.48 -4.21 11.75
CA SER A 365 -2.82 -4.80 11.85
C SER A 365 -3.93 -3.92 11.28
N ILE A 366 -3.59 -2.82 10.59
CA ILE A 366 -4.55 -1.79 10.19
C ILE A 366 -4.55 -1.62 8.68
N HIS A 367 -5.75 -1.66 8.09
CA HIS A 367 -6.01 -1.12 6.77
C HIS A 367 -6.23 0.40 6.90
N ALA A 368 -5.45 1.20 6.20
CA ALA A 368 -5.48 2.65 6.21
C ALA A 368 -5.88 3.20 4.84
N ASN A 369 -6.35 4.45 4.83
CA ASN A 369 -6.65 5.21 3.62
C ASN A 369 -6.00 6.58 3.69
N ASN A 370 -5.90 7.28 2.58
CA ASN A 370 -5.37 8.64 2.51
C ASN A 370 -4.01 8.77 3.20
N SER A 371 -3.21 7.71 3.18
CA SER A 371 -1.92 7.62 3.85
C SER A 371 -0.79 7.25 2.89
N PHE A 372 0.43 7.44 3.32
CA PHE A 372 1.65 6.89 2.73
C PHE A 372 2.23 5.91 3.75
N THR A 373 2.21 4.63 3.44
CA THR A 373 2.88 3.62 4.25
C THR A 373 4.16 3.18 3.58
N CYS A 374 5.20 2.97 4.36
CA CYS A 374 6.47 2.56 3.80
C CYS A 374 7.31 1.74 4.78
N ILE A 375 8.27 1.02 4.21
CA ILE A 375 9.39 0.47 4.93
C ILE A 375 10.69 0.95 4.29
N GLY A 376 11.54 1.58 5.09
CA GLY A 376 12.89 1.97 4.70
C GLY A 376 13.88 0.87 5.03
N ILE A 377 14.82 0.65 4.14
CA ILE A 377 15.93 -0.29 4.25
C ILE A 377 17.21 0.55 4.24
N GLY A 378 17.93 0.58 5.36
CA GLY A 378 19.18 1.32 5.52
C GLY A 378 20.33 0.64 4.78
N ALA A 379 21.41 1.38 4.59
CA ALA A 379 22.66 0.80 4.14
C ALA A 379 23.16 -0.23 5.16
N ARG A 380 23.85 -1.25 4.69
CA ARG A 380 24.54 -2.18 5.58
C ARG A 380 25.67 -1.42 6.29
N ALA A 381 25.71 -1.54 7.63
CA ALA A 381 26.82 -1.04 8.42
C ALA A 381 28.15 -1.74 8.09
#